data_1f92cbc8c31790d1f41b27a1a47bbc60
#
_entry.id   1f92cbc8c31790d1f41b27a1a47bbc60
#
_cell.length_a   1.000
_cell.length_b   1.000
_cell.length_c   1.000
_cell.angle_alpha   90.00
_cell.angle_beta   90.00
_cell.angle_gamma   90.00
#
_symmetry.space_group_name_H-M   'P 1'
#
loop_
_entity.id
_entity.type
_entity.pdbx_description
1 polymer ?
#
loop_
_entity_poly.entity_id
_entity_poly.type
_entity_poly.pdbx_seq_one_letter_code
_entity_poly.pdbx_strand_id
1 'polypeptide(L)' 'MEQNNMRKWRCKKCKYVYDPEVGDPKHGIPAGTPFEQLPPNWKCPLCGAPKSEFEPL' A
#
# COMPACT_ATOMS: atom_id res chain seq x y z
N MET A 1 13.06 -10.95 13.18
CA MET A 1 12.90 -10.59 13.00
C MET A 1 12.35 -9.88 12.52
N GLU A 2 12.14 -9.40 12.18
CA GLU A 2 11.73 -8.77 11.88
C GLU A 2 10.73 -8.56 11.30
N GLN A 3 10.18 -8.18 11.61
CA GLN A 3 9.27 -7.93 11.16
C GLN A 3 9.06 -7.31 10.15
N ASN A 4 8.23 -7.27 9.82
CA ASN A 4 8.35 -7.02 8.60
C ASN A 4 7.30 -6.18 8.03
N ASN A 5 7.36 -4.91 8.42
CA ASN A 5 6.36 -3.95 8.00
C ASN A 5 6.54 -3.50 6.56
N MET A 6 7.58 -4.01 5.91
CA MET A 6 7.86 -3.59 4.52
C MET A 6 7.33 -4.57 3.50
N ARG A 7 6.35 -5.36 3.89
CA ARG A 7 5.72 -6.32 3.01
C ARG A 7 4.92 -5.63 1.92
N LYS A 8 5.00 -6.15 0.71
CA LYS A 8 4.20 -5.62 -0.38
C LYS A 8 2.76 -6.10 -0.27
N TRP A 9 1.84 -5.30 -0.79
CA TRP A 9 0.42 -5.60 -0.77
C TRP A 9 -0.15 -5.41 -2.15
N ARG A 10 -1.02 -6.29 -2.57
CA ARG A 10 -1.61 -6.25 -3.90
C ARG A 10 -3.09 -5.90 -3.82
N CYS A 11 -3.54 -5.02 -4.72
CA CYS A 11 -4.95 -4.70 -4.83
C CYS A 11 -5.69 -5.87 -5.48
N LYS A 12 -6.77 -6.31 -4.83
CA LYS A 12 -7.55 -7.43 -5.35
C LYS A 12 -8.45 -7.03 -6.49
N LYS A 13 -8.69 -5.73 -6.69
CA LYS A 13 -9.59 -5.25 -7.73
C LYS A 13 -8.86 -4.93 -9.03
N CYS A 14 -7.60 -4.63 -8.95
CA CYS A 14 -6.77 -4.41 -10.12
C CYS A 14 -5.44 -5.10 -9.86
N LYS A 15 -4.38 -4.69 -10.54
CA LYS A 15 -3.11 -5.37 -10.36
C LYS A 15 -2.05 -4.50 -9.71
N TYR A 16 -2.48 -3.39 -9.13
CA TYR A 16 -1.54 -2.51 -8.48
C TYR A 16 -0.92 -3.19 -7.26
N VAL A 17 0.38 -3.02 -7.10
CA VAL A 17 1.09 -3.52 -5.94
C VAL A 17 1.65 -2.32 -5.18
N TYR A 18 1.29 -2.20 -3.90
CA TYR A 18 1.88 -1.19 -3.04
C TYR A 18 3.22 -1.71 -2.53
N ASP A 19 4.28 -1.00 -2.86
CA ASP A 19 5.63 -1.36 -2.42
C ASP A 19 6.05 -0.33 -1.37
N PRO A 20 6.17 -0.73 -0.09
CA PRO A 20 6.53 0.23 0.95
C PRO A 20 7.85 0.93 0.70
N GLU A 21 8.78 0.30 0.00
CA GLU A 21 10.06 0.94 -0.28
C GLU A 21 9.94 2.07 -1.28
N VAL A 22 8.86 2.09 -2.05
CA VAL A 22 8.61 3.15 -3.02
C VAL A 22 7.62 4.16 -2.48
N GLY A 23 6.64 3.70 -1.72
CA GLY A 23 5.57 4.55 -1.22
C GLY A 23 4.61 4.96 -2.31
N ASP A 24 3.96 6.09 -2.10
CA ASP A 24 3.02 6.64 -3.06
C ASP A 24 3.14 8.16 -3.03
N PRO A 25 4.24 8.70 -3.54
CA PRO A 25 4.50 10.14 -3.40
C PRO A 25 3.45 11.01 -4.05
N LYS A 26 2.76 10.52 -5.08
CA LYS A 26 1.71 11.31 -5.70
C LYS A 26 0.56 11.59 -4.74
N HIS A 27 0.41 10.77 -3.72
CA HIS A 27 -0.66 10.94 -2.74
C HIS A 27 -0.09 11.25 -1.36
N GLY A 28 1.14 11.74 -1.32
CA GLY A 28 1.72 12.20 -0.08
C GLY A 28 2.29 11.10 0.81
N ILE A 29 2.53 9.93 0.25
CA ILE A 29 3.06 8.81 1.02
C ILE A 29 4.54 8.67 0.68
N PRO A 30 5.44 9.00 1.61
CA PRO A 30 6.86 8.90 1.32
C PRO A 30 7.34 7.46 1.24
N ALA A 31 8.45 7.26 0.54
CA ALA A 31 9.11 5.96 0.52
C ALA A 31 9.44 5.53 1.95
N GLY A 32 9.31 4.24 2.20
CA GLY A 32 9.57 3.71 3.53
C GLY A 32 8.35 3.63 4.42
N THR A 33 7.16 3.89 3.90
CA THR A 33 5.94 3.83 4.68
C THR A 33 5.32 2.45 4.58
N PRO A 34 5.20 1.70 5.68
CA PRO A 34 4.54 0.41 5.65
C PRO A 34 3.06 0.54 5.31
N PHE A 35 2.52 -0.50 4.71
CA PHE A 35 1.11 -0.48 4.33
C PHE A 35 0.21 -0.20 5.54
N GLU A 36 0.54 -0.76 6.69
CA GLU A 36 -0.27 -0.58 7.89
C GLU A 36 -0.31 0.86 8.37
N GLN A 37 0.66 1.67 7.96
CA GLN A 37 0.71 3.07 8.38
C GLN A 37 0.08 4.01 7.38
N LEU A 38 -0.46 3.50 6.29
CA LEU A 38 -1.19 4.34 5.36
C LEU A 38 -2.42 4.92 6.04
N PRO A 39 -2.83 6.14 5.69
CA PRO A 39 -4.05 6.72 6.27
C PRO A 39 -5.24 5.80 6.01
N PRO A 40 -6.22 5.80 6.91
CA PRO A 40 -7.38 4.93 6.71
C PRO A 40 -8.19 5.24 5.47
N ASN A 41 -8.07 6.47 4.96
CA ASN A 41 -8.78 6.85 3.75
C ASN A 41 -7.93 6.70 2.48
N TRP A 42 -6.72 6.15 2.59
CA TRP A 42 -5.90 5.91 1.41
C TRP A 42 -6.57 4.89 0.50
N LYS A 43 -6.48 5.12 -0.79
CA LYS A 43 -7.10 4.24 -1.78
C LYS A 43 -6.10 3.89 -2.86
N CYS A 44 -6.40 2.81 -3.56
CA CYS A 44 -5.58 2.38 -4.69
C CYS A 44 -5.45 3.51 -5.70
N PRO A 45 -4.23 3.89 -6.08
CA PRO A 45 -4.06 4.97 -7.05
C PRO A 45 -4.50 4.62 -8.46
N LEU A 46 -4.72 3.35 -8.76
CA LEU A 46 -5.17 2.96 -10.09
C LEU A 46 -6.68 2.81 -10.18
N CYS A 47 -7.30 2.17 -9.21
CA CYS A 47 -8.73 1.88 -9.32
C CYS A 47 -9.57 2.46 -8.19
N GLY A 48 -8.94 3.05 -7.17
CA GLY A 48 -9.68 3.67 -6.09
C GLY A 48 -10.19 2.70 -5.04
N ALA A 49 -9.75 1.44 -5.05
CA ALA A 49 -10.21 0.48 -4.06
C ALA A 49 -9.69 0.83 -2.68
N PRO A 50 -10.50 0.60 -1.64
CA PRO A 50 -10.05 0.90 -0.27
C PRO A 50 -8.98 -0.09 0.20
N LYS A 51 -8.35 0.25 1.31
CA LYS A 51 -7.31 -0.59 1.89
C LYS A 51 -7.79 -2.01 2.15
N SER A 52 -9.05 -2.16 2.50
CA SER A 52 -9.61 -3.48 2.80
C SER A 52 -9.60 -4.42 1.59
N GLU A 53 -9.42 -3.87 0.39
CA GLU A 53 -9.35 -4.69 -0.82
C GLU A 53 -7.92 -5.08 -1.19
N PHE A 54 -6.99 -4.88 -0.28
CA PHE A 54 -5.59 -5.27 -0.51
C PHE A 54 -5.27 -6.53 0.28
N GLU A 55 -4.39 -7.33 -0.26
CA GLU A 55 -3.93 -8.55 0.40
C GLU A 55 -2.40 -8.56 0.42
N PRO A 56 -1.79 -9.11 1.47
CA PRO A 56 -0.33 -9.19 1.50
C PRO A 56 0.19 -10.19 0.48
N LEU A 57 1.34 -9.85 -0.08
CA LEU A 57 2.01 -10.76 -1.02
C LEU A 57 2.91 -11.75 -0.30
#